data_b1dec6fbbd8a12bbd45bd392ee4e5442
#
_entry.id   b1dec6fbbd8a12bbd45bd392ee4e5442
#
_cell.length_a   1.000
_cell.length_b   1.000
_cell.length_c   1.000
_cell.angle_alpha   90.00
_cell.angle_beta   90.00
_cell.angle_gamma   90.00
#
_symmetry.space_group_name_H-M   'P 1'
#
loop_
_entity.id
_entity.type
_entity.pdbx_description
1 polymer ?
#
loop_
_entity_poly.entity_id
_entity_poly.type
_entity_poly.pdbx_seq_one_letter_code
_entity_poly.pdbx_strand_id
1 'polypeptide(L)'
;GGEDLAKDLIVGATAQGKAVVTANKAVIALHGNELARQNLRYEAAVAGAIPIIQALRQGLVANRFSGLSGIINGTCNYMLSAMEEEGVGFDEILQRAQALGYAEADPSFDVDGIDAAHKLTILMALAYGTGFEFSKVYVEGIRAVTPVDIGYASELGYRIKHLGILRNTNAGIEARVHPTLVPRSELMAHVNGVLNAVQVCLLYTSPSPRDRH
;
A
#
# COMPACT_ATOMS: atom_id res chain seq x y z
N GLY A 1 -15.52 12.52 -8.07
CA GLY A 1 -15.81 11.90 -9.34
C GLY A 1 -15.66 10.39 -9.24
N GLY A 2 -16.71 9.66 -9.62
CA GLY A 2 -16.75 8.20 -9.54
C GLY A 2 -15.72 7.55 -10.47
N GLU A 3 -15.52 6.25 -10.28
CA GLU A 3 -14.57 5.44 -11.07
C GLU A 3 -14.94 5.43 -12.55
N ASP A 4 -16.24 5.31 -12.88
CA ASP A 4 -16.74 5.24 -14.26
C ASP A 4 -16.41 6.50 -15.06
N LEU A 5 -16.68 7.68 -14.50
CA LEU A 5 -16.37 8.95 -15.18
C LEU A 5 -14.85 9.09 -15.44
N ALA A 6 -14.03 8.73 -14.47
CA ALA A 6 -12.59 8.81 -14.62
C ALA A 6 -12.07 7.81 -15.68
N LYS A 7 -12.64 6.59 -15.72
CA LYS A 7 -12.36 5.60 -16.77
C LYS A 7 -12.72 6.13 -18.14
N ASP A 8 -13.94 6.65 -18.32
CA ASP A 8 -14.41 7.18 -19.61
C ASP A 8 -13.54 8.33 -20.12
N LEU A 9 -13.13 9.23 -19.22
CA LEU A 9 -12.22 10.32 -19.57
C LEU A 9 -10.85 9.82 -20.01
N ILE A 10 -10.29 8.80 -19.34
CA ILE A 10 -9.01 8.19 -19.73
C ILE A 10 -9.15 7.54 -21.09
N VAL A 11 -10.16 6.71 -21.32
CA VAL A 11 -10.40 6.03 -22.59
C VAL A 11 -10.60 7.03 -23.70
N GLY A 12 -11.46 8.03 -23.51
CA GLY A 12 -11.73 9.06 -24.52
C GLY A 12 -10.50 9.90 -24.89
N ALA A 13 -9.67 10.27 -23.91
CA ALA A 13 -8.45 11.03 -24.14
C ALA A 13 -7.39 10.21 -24.90
N THR A 14 -7.18 8.97 -24.47
CA THR A 14 -6.17 8.08 -25.08
C THR A 14 -6.58 7.63 -26.47
N ALA A 15 -7.87 7.44 -26.75
CA ALA A 15 -8.38 7.17 -28.10
C ALA A 15 -8.09 8.33 -29.08
N GLN A 16 -7.91 9.55 -28.57
CA GLN A 16 -7.50 10.72 -29.36
C GLN A 16 -5.95 10.88 -29.43
N GLY A 17 -5.19 9.88 -29.00
CA GLY A 17 -3.73 9.91 -28.98
C GLY A 17 -3.12 10.79 -27.87
N LYS A 18 -3.91 11.27 -26.92
CA LYS A 18 -3.43 12.11 -25.83
C LYS A 18 -2.75 11.27 -24.75
N ALA A 19 -1.68 11.79 -24.18
CA ALA A 19 -1.09 11.23 -22.96
C ALA A 19 -1.95 11.63 -21.76
N VAL A 20 -2.17 10.68 -20.84
CA VAL A 20 -2.95 10.90 -19.62
C VAL A 20 -2.09 10.66 -18.39
N VAL A 21 -2.21 11.54 -17.41
CA VAL A 21 -1.63 11.37 -16.07
C VAL A 21 -2.77 11.34 -15.06
N THR A 22 -2.80 10.34 -14.19
CA THR A 22 -3.85 10.19 -13.17
C THR A 22 -3.26 9.76 -11.82
N ALA A 23 -3.90 10.19 -10.74
CA ALA A 23 -3.67 9.70 -9.38
C ALA A 23 -4.81 8.77 -8.90
N ASN A 24 -5.80 8.47 -9.77
CA ASN A 24 -6.96 7.67 -9.39
C ASN A 24 -6.61 6.19 -9.30
N LYS A 25 -6.20 5.76 -8.10
CA LYS A 25 -5.80 4.38 -7.80
C LYS A 25 -6.92 3.36 -8.02
N ALA A 26 -8.18 3.74 -7.73
CA ALA A 26 -9.32 2.83 -7.88
C ALA A 26 -9.51 2.45 -9.36
N VAL A 27 -9.50 3.44 -10.27
CA VAL A 27 -9.60 3.19 -11.72
C VAL A 27 -8.46 2.30 -12.20
N ILE A 28 -7.23 2.51 -11.72
CA ILE A 28 -6.09 1.67 -12.13
C ILE A 28 -6.20 0.25 -11.55
N ALA A 29 -6.58 0.11 -10.29
CA ALA A 29 -6.71 -1.20 -9.64
C ALA A 29 -7.83 -2.05 -10.25
N LEU A 30 -8.96 -1.44 -10.62
CA LEU A 30 -10.16 -2.14 -11.09
C LEU A 30 -10.19 -2.30 -12.62
N HIS A 31 -9.64 -1.35 -13.37
CA HIS A 31 -9.69 -1.31 -14.83
C HIS A 31 -8.32 -1.32 -15.50
N GLY A 32 -7.25 -1.51 -14.74
CA GLY A 32 -5.88 -1.47 -15.25
C GLY A 32 -5.61 -2.44 -16.39
N ASN A 33 -6.26 -3.61 -16.40
CA ASN A 33 -6.13 -4.58 -17.49
C ASN A 33 -6.61 -4.03 -18.84
N GLU A 34 -7.65 -3.21 -18.84
CA GLU A 34 -8.17 -2.55 -20.04
C GLU A 34 -7.31 -1.34 -20.44
N LEU A 35 -6.78 -0.64 -19.43
CA LEU A 35 -6.06 0.63 -19.59
C LEU A 35 -4.55 0.45 -19.78
N ALA A 36 -3.97 -0.72 -19.49
CA ALA A 36 -2.52 -0.96 -19.44
C ALA A 36 -1.79 -0.72 -20.79
N ARG A 37 -2.51 -0.78 -21.92
CA ARG A 37 -1.95 -0.57 -23.27
C ARG A 37 -1.99 0.89 -23.73
N GLN A 38 -2.50 1.79 -22.90
CA GLN A 38 -2.72 3.18 -23.26
C GLN A 38 -1.53 4.06 -22.82
N ASN A 39 -1.41 5.24 -23.40
CA ASN A 39 -0.40 6.22 -23.00
C ASN A 39 -0.77 6.86 -21.65
N LEU A 40 -0.67 6.06 -20.58
CA LEU A 40 -1.14 6.37 -19.24
C LEU A 40 0.01 6.35 -18.23
N ARG A 41 0.09 7.38 -17.39
CA ARG A 41 1.02 7.50 -16.27
C ARG A 41 0.24 7.69 -14.98
N TYR A 42 0.64 6.99 -13.91
CA TYR A 42 -0.09 6.97 -12.64
C TYR A 42 0.82 6.87 -11.41
N GLU A 43 1.99 7.52 -11.44
CA GLU A 43 2.95 7.49 -10.32
C GLU A 43 2.32 7.89 -9.00
N ALA A 44 1.54 8.97 -8.97
CA ALA A 44 0.88 9.47 -7.78
C ALA A 44 -0.30 8.60 -7.28
N ALA A 45 -0.61 7.49 -7.95
CA ALA A 45 -1.66 6.56 -7.50
C ALA A 45 -1.24 5.74 -6.27
N VAL A 46 0.07 5.55 -6.04
CA VAL A 46 0.59 4.74 -4.93
C VAL A 46 1.66 5.51 -4.15
N ALA A 47 1.53 5.51 -2.82
CA ALA A 47 2.52 6.04 -1.87
C ALA A 47 2.91 7.53 -2.08
N GLY A 48 2.02 8.32 -2.64
CA GLY A 48 2.18 9.77 -2.76
C GLY A 48 3.44 10.21 -3.51
N ALA A 49 4.38 10.83 -2.82
CA ALA A 49 5.62 11.34 -3.41
C ALA A 49 6.73 10.28 -3.57
N ILE A 50 6.56 9.06 -3.06
CA ILE A 50 7.53 7.97 -3.23
C ILE A 50 7.44 7.48 -4.68
N PRO A 51 8.54 7.53 -5.47
CA PRO A 51 8.53 7.13 -6.88
C PRO A 51 8.59 5.60 -7.04
N ILE A 52 7.67 4.89 -6.38
CA ILE A 52 7.69 3.43 -6.31
C ILE A 52 7.36 2.76 -7.65
N ILE A 53 6.42 3.32 -8.41
CA ILE A 53 6.03 2.78 -9.71
C ILE A 53 7.20 2.90 -10.70
N GLN A 54 7.88 4.04 -10.73
CA GLN A 54 9.07 4.23 -11.54
C GLN A 54 10.21 3.30 -11.08
N ALA A 55 10.40 3.15 -9.78
CA ALA A 55 11.40 2.24 -9.24
C ALA A 55 11.18 0.80 -9.72
N LEU A 56 9.93 0.29 -9.62
CA LEU A 56 9.58 -1.06 -10.07
C LEU A 56 9.71 -1.23 -11.59
N ARG A 57 9.27 -0.23 -12.37
CA ARG A 57 9.25 -0.31 -13.85
C ARG A 57 10.59 -0.11 -14.50
N GLN A 58 11.48 0.66 -13.90
CA GLN A 58 12.75 1.08 -14.52
C GLN A 58 13.97 0.66 -13.67
N GLY A 59 14.02 1.09 -12.41
CA GLY A 59 15.20 0.87 -11.55
C GLY A 59 15.41 -0.59 -11.20
N LEU A 60 14.35 -1.35 -11.00
CA LEU A 60 14.41 -2.73 -10.53
C LEU A 60 13.94 -3.76 -11.56
N VAL A 61 13.66 -3.35 -12.79
CA VAL A 61 13.06 -4.21 -13.84
C VAL A 61 13.89 -5.46 -14.18
N ALA A 62 15.20 -5.41 -14.02
CA ALA A 62 16.08 -6.55 -14.27
C ALA A 62 16.11 -7.57 -13.12
N ASN A 63 15.43 -7.28 -12.01
CA ASN A 63 15.45 -8.11 -10.81
C ASN A 63 14.19 -8.98 -10.70
N ARG A 64 14.29 -10.05 -9.92
CA ARG A 64 13.13 -10.85 -9.50
C ARG A 64 12.77 -10.48 -8.08
N PHE A 65 11.51 -10.18 -7.87
CA PHE A 65 10.98 -9.80 -6.57
C PHE A 65 10.65 -11.07 -5.76
N SER A 66 11.22 -11.20 -4.57
CA SER A 66 10.82 -12.22 -3.59
C SER A 66 9.65 -11.76 -2.75
N GLY A 67 9.54 -10.45 -2.51
CA GLY A 67 8.44 -9.85 -1.77
C GLY A 67 8.45 -8.33 -1.81
N LEU A 68 7.36 -7.76 -1.35
CA LEU A 68 7.20 -6.34 -1.11
C LEU A 68 6.32 -6.18 0.14
N SER A 69 6.65 -5.26 1.00
CA SER A 69 5.79 -4.84 2.11
C SER A 69 5.77 -3.34 2.22
N GLY A 70 4.63 -2.77 2.65
CA GLY A 70 4.55 -1.31 2.76
C GLY A 70 3.43 -0.82 3.65
N ILE A 71 3.71 0.29 4.31
CA ILE A 71 2.72 1.18 4.91
C ILE A 71 2.29 2.13 3.80
N ILE A 72 1.13 1.88 3.22
CA ILE A 72 0.63 2.58 2.03
C ILE A 72 -0.70 3.31 2.24
N ASN A 73 -1.19 3.32 3.48
CA ASN A 73 -2.31 4.15 3.93
C ASN A 73 -1.89 4.98 5.14
N GLY A 74 -1.84 6.30 4.99
CA GLY A 74 -1.41 7.24 6.03
C GLY A 74 -2.40 7.35 7.18
N THR A 75 -3.70 7.29 6.92
CA THR A 75 -4.77 7.37 7.92
C THR A 75 -4.66 6.21 8.91
N CYS A 76 -4.59 4.97 8.41
CA CYS A 76 -4.41 3.79 9.26
C CYS A 76 -3.12 3.86 10.07
N ASN A 77 -2.02 4.28 9.45
CA ASN A 77 -0.74 4.39 10.14
C ASN A 77 -0.76 5.45 11.24
N TYR A 78 -1.38 6.60 10.98
CA TYR A 78 -1.61 7.63 12.00
C TYR A 78 -2.40 7.07 13.17
N MET A 79 -3.54 6.43 12.89
CA MET A 79 -4.43 5.91 13.92
C MET A 79 -3.72 4.88 14.80
N LEU A 80 -3.07 3.87 14.22
CA LEU A 80 -2.34 2.85 14.98
C LEU A 80 -1.17 3.44 15.78
N SER A 81 -0.47 4.43 15.24
CA SER A 81 0.61 5.11 15.96
C SER A 81 0.10 5.89 17.16
N ALA A 82 -1.00 6.64 17.00
CA ALA A 82 -1.60 7.41 18.08
C ALA A 82 -2.24 6.51 19.14
N MET A 83 -2.89 5.42 18.75
CA MET A 83 -3.40 4.42 19.70
C MET A 83 -2.28 3.82 20.57
N GLU A 84 -1.11 3.53 19.97
CA GLU A 84 0.06 3.02 20.72
C GLU A 84 0.64 4.08 21.66
N GLU A 85 0.80 5.31 21.18
CA GLU A 85 1.46 6.37 21.95
C GLU A 85 0.62 6.86 23.12
N GLU A 86 -0.71 6.88 22.98
CA GLU A 86 -1.63 7.47 23.95
C GLU A 86 -2.43 6.43 24.74
N GLY A 87 -2.44 5.16 24.31
CA GLY A 87 -3.17 4.09 24.99
C GLY A 87 -4.69 4.20 24.86
N VAL A 88 -5.20 4.94 23.86
CA VAL A 88 -6.63 5.19 23.64
C VAL A 88 -7.19 4.30 22.53
N GLY A 89 -8.52 4.15 22.51
CA GLY A 89 -9.19 3.25 21.57
C GLY A 89 -9.40 3.83 20.18
N PHE A 90 -9.82 2.95 19.26
CA PHE A 90 -10.06 3.24 17.86
C PHE A 90 -11.00 4.45 17.64
N ASP A 91 -12.16 4.47 18.31
CA ASP A 91 -13.19 5.50 18.07
C ASP A 91 -12.72 6.91 18.47
N GLU A 92 -11.97 7.03 19.55
CA GLU A 92 -11.42 8.31 20.01
C GLU A 92 -10.37 8.84 19.01
N ILE A 93 -9.48 7.97 18.56
CA ILE A 93 -8.46 8.36 17.57
C ILE A 93 -9.10 8.67 16.21
N LEU A 94 -10.16 7.95 15.82
CA LEU A 94 -10.88 8.24 14.59
C LEU A 94 -11.48 9.65 14.61
N GLN A 95 -12.15 10.05 15.68
CA GLN A 95 -12.70 11.41 15.82
C GLN A 95 -11.59 12.47 15.70
N ARG A 96 -10.44 12.21 16.28
CA ARG A 96 -9.29 13.10 16.20
C ARG A 96 -8.70 13.15 14.78
N ALA A 97 -8.58 12.01 14.12
CA ALA A 97 -8.14 11.94 12.72
C ALA A 97 -9.06 12.74 11.79
N GLN A 98 -10.37 12.67 12.04
CA GLN A 98 -11.37 13.46 11.30
C GLN A 98 -11.22 14.96 11.60
N ALA A 99 -11.04 15.36 12.83
CA ALA A 99 -10.83 16.76 13.21
C ALA A 99 -9.55 17.36 12.61
N LEU A 100 -8.51 16.54 12.43
CA LEU A 100 -7.25 16.94 11.78
C LEU A 100 -7.29 16.86 10.24
N GLY A 101 -8.36 16.35 9.65
CA GLY A 101 -8.51 16.18 8.21
C GLY A 101 -7.73 14.97 7.64
N TYR A 102 -7.30 14.04 8.48
CA TYR A 102 -6.62 12.80 8.07
C TYR A 102 -7.62 11.68 7.70
N ALA A 103 -8.85 11.76 8.20
CA ALA A 103 -9.93 10.86 7.85
C ALA A 103 -11.16 11.67 7.40
N GLU A 104 -11.86 11.16 6.40
CA GLU A 104 -13.14 11.72 5.94
C GLU A 104 -14.28 11.37 6.90
N ALA A 105 -15.46 11.97 6.70
CA ALA A 105 -16.67 11.68 7.48
C ALA A 105 -17.06 10.19 7.39
N ASP A 106 -16.93 9.58 6.21
CA ASP A 106 -16.96 8.13 6.04
C ASP A 106 -15.52 7.62 5.85
N PRO A 107 -14.89 7.07 6.90
CA PRO A 107 -13.52 6.61 6.86
C PRO A 107 -13.36 5.19 6.32
N SER A 108 -14.45 4.51 5.93
CA SER A 108 -14.48 3.07 5.64
C SER A 108 -13.47 2.68 4.58
N PHE A 109 -13.29 3.51 3.56
CA PHE A 109 -12.34 3.24 2.48
C PHE A 109 -10.89 3.08 2.99
N ASP A 110 -10.50 3.85 4.00
CA ASP A 110 -9.19 3.78 4.63
C ASP A 110 -9.15 2.67 5.69
N VAL A 111 -10.02 2.77 6.71
CA VAL A 111 -9.90 1.93 7.92
C VAL A 111 -10.28 0.46 7.70
N ASP A 112 -11.05 0.16 6.65
CA ASP A 112 -11.37 -1.20 6.24
C ASP A 112 -10.33 -1.78 5.25
N GLY A 113 -9.29 -0.99 4.89
CA GLY A 113 -8.13 -1.44 4.12
C GLY A 113 -8.31 -1.40 2.60
N ILE A 114 -9.42 -0.88 2.08
CA ILE A 114 -9.72 -0.87 0.64
C ILE A 114 -8.74 0.03 -0.13
N ASP A 115 -8.42 1.21 0.39
CA ASP A 115 -7.41 2.10 -0.19
C ASP A 115 -6.06 1.40 -0.35
N ALA A 116 -5.59 0.75 0.72
CA ALA A 116 -4.33 0.01 0.69
C ALA A 116 -4.39 -1.18 -0.28
N ALA A 117 -5.54 -1.86 -0.39
CA ALA A 117 -5.70 -2.98 -1.31
C ALA A 117 -5.68 -2.54 -2.78
N HIS A 118 -6.28 -1.39 -3.14
CA HIS A 118 -6.15 -0.82 -4.48
C HIS A 118 -4.68 -0.54 -4.83
N LYS A 119 -3.95 0.09 -3.91
CA LYS A 119 -2.52 0.38 -4.10
C LYS A 119 -1.69 -0.90 -4.23
N LEU A 120 -1.97 -1.91 -3.38
CA LEU A 120 -1.28 -3.19 -3.42
C LEU A 120 -1.54 -3.94 -4.73
N THR A 121 -2.76 -3.89 -5.27
CA THR A 121 -3.10 -4.46 -6.59
C THR A 121 -2.23 -3.87 -7.70
N ILE A 122 -2.02 -2.56 -7.68
CA ILE A 122 -1.15 -1.88 -8.63
C ILE A 122 0.30 -2.35 -8.50
N LEU A 123 0.81 -2.42 -7.26
CA LEU A 123 2.18 -2.87 -6.99
C LEU A 123 2.37 -4.33 -7.39
N MET A 124 1.38 -5.21 -7.15
CA MET A 124 1.40 -6.62 -7.55
C MET A 124 1.52 -6.76 -9.07
N ALA A 125 0.68 -6.06 -9.81
CA ALA A 125 0.72 -6.11 -11.26
C ALA A 125 2.07 -5.65 -11.84
N LEU A 126 2.69 -4.63 -11.23
CA LEU A 126 3.98 -4.09 -11.66
C LEU A 126 5.16 -4.99 -11.28
N ALA A 127 5.17 -5.52 -10.06
CA ALA A 127 6.29 -6.32 -9.55
C ALA A 127 6.35 -7.72 -10.19
N TYR A 128 5.19 -8.32 -10.45
CA TYR A 128 5.13 -9.71 -10.90
C TYR A 128 4.57 -9.89 -12.31
N GLY A 129 4.20 -8.82 -13.00
CA GLY A 129 3.63 -8.90 -14.34
C GLY A 129 2.27 -9.60 -14.40
N THR A 130 1.54 -9.65 -13.27
CA THR A 130 0.18 -10.20 -13.21
C THR A 130 -0.83 -9.21 -13.79
N GLY A 131 -2.08 -9.64 -13.95
CA GLY A 131 -3.18 -8.71 -14.15
C GLY A 131 -3.46 -7.86 -12.89
N PHE A 132 -4.25 -6.82 -13.07
CA PHE A 132 -4.81 -6.03 -11.95
C PHE A 132 -6.00 -6.80 -11.37
N GLU A 133 -5.74 -7.62 -10.35
CA GLU A 133 -6.70 -8.57 -9.80
C GLU A 133 -7.06 -8.22 -8.35
N PHE A 134 -7.77 -7.10 -8.16
CA PHE A 134 -8.17 -6.61 -6.84
C PHE A 134 -8.91 -7.67 -6.01
N SER A 135 -9.79 -8.46 -6.62
CA SER A 135 -10.57 -9.50 -5.93
C SER A 135 -9.72 -10.64 -5.32
N LYS A 136 -8.45 -10.74 -5.70
CA LYS A 136 -7.51 -11.74 -5.14
C LYS A 136 -6.70 -11.23 -3.96
N VAL A 137 -6.83 -9.95 -3.61
CA VAL A 137 -6.16 -9.40 -2.43
C VAL A 137 -7.00 -9.72 -1.20
N TYR A 138 -6.40 -10.39 -0.22
CA TYR A 138 -7.00 -10.51 1.11
C TYR A 138 -6.97 -9.15 1.80
N VAL A 139 -8.09 -8.72 2.38
CA VAL A 139 -8.22 -7.40 3.00
C VAL A 139 -8.82 -7.51 4.39
N GLU A 140 -8.12 -6.95 5.36
CA GLU A 140 -8.57 -6.77 6.74
C GLU A 140 -8.20 -5.36 7.19
N GLY A 141 -9.17 -4.64 7.72
CA GLY A 141 -8.99 -3.29 8.24
C GLY A 141 -8.47 -3.26 9.68
N ILE A 142 -8.44 -2.06 10.25
CA ILE A 142 -7.90 -1.82 11.60
C ILE A 142 -8.96 -1.67 12.69
N ARG A 143 -10.25 -1.75 12.36
CA ARG A 143 -11.35 -1.50 13.34
C ARG A 143 -11.32 -2.45 14.53
N ALA A 144 -10.88 -3.69 14.34
CA ALA A 144 -10.82 -4.70 15.38
C ALA A 144 -9.60 -4.59 16.31
N VAL A 145 -8.62 -3.74 15.96
CA VAL A 145 -7.42 -3.56 16.77
C VAL A 145 -7.75 -2.75 18.02
N THR A 146 -7.44 -3.32 19.17
CA THR A 146 -7.72 -2.73 20.48
C THR A 146 -6.44 -2.24 21.18
N PRO A 147 -6.54 -1.35 22.19
CA PRO A 147 -5.40 -0.99 23.03
C PRO A 147 -4.77 -2.20 23.74
N VAL A 148 -5.57 -3.23 24.03
CA VAL A 148 -5.07 -4.49 24.63
C VAL A 148 -4.15 -5.24 23.69
N ASP A 149 -4.53 -5.34 22.39
CA ASP A 149 -3.70 -5.98 21.35
C ASP A 149 -2.38 -5.23 21.19
N ILE A 150 -2.44 -3.89 21.19
CA ILE A 150 -1.25 -3.03 21.09
C ILE A 150 -0.34 -3.22 22.29
N GLY A 151 -0.93 -3.31 23.52
CA GLY A 151 -0.19 -3.58 24.74
C GLY A 151 0.56 -4.91 24.69
N TYR A 152 -0.11 -5.99 24.33
CA TYR A 152 0.53 -7.31 24.19
C TYR A 152 1.60 -7.33 23.07
N ALA A 153 1.33 -6.69 21.92
CA ALA A 153 2.33 -6.57 20.87
C ALA A 153 3.59 -5.87 21.39
N SER A 154 3.43 -4.78 22.15
CA SER A 154 4.52 -4.03 22.76
C SER A 154 5.34 -4.86 23.75
N GLU A 155 4.67 -5.61 24.66
CA GLU A 155 5.33 -6.52 25.61
C GLU A 155 6.17 -7.60 24.92
N LEU A 156 5.67 -8.08 23.78
CA LEU A 156 6.37 -9.09 22.96
C LEU A 156 7.46 -8.51 22.06
N GLY A 157 7.70 -7.20 22.08
CA GLY A 157 8.74 -6.54 21.27
C GLY A 157 8.31 -6.22 19.85
N TYR A 158 7.01 -6.12 19.59
CA TYR A 158 6.43 -5.79 18.29
C TYR A 158 5.69 -4.46 18.31
N ARG A 159 5.39 -3.96 17.12
CA ARG A 159 4.39 -2.92 16.84
C ARG A 159 3.35 -3.44 15.87
N ILE A 160 2.10 -3.00 16.01
CA ILE A 160 1.06 -3.28 15.02
C ILE A 160 1.11 -2.22 13.93
N LYS A 161 1.31 -2.65 12.70
CA LYS A 161 1.26 -1.79 11.50
C LYS A 161 0.26 -2.37 10.51
N HIS A 162 -0.46 -1.51 9.78
CA HIS A 162 -1.33 -1.93 8.71
C HIS A 162 -0.52 -2.02 7.41
N LEU A 163 -0.20 -3.24 6.99
CA LEU A 163 0.69 -3.48 5.87
C LEU A 163 -0.02 -4.03 4.65
N GLY A 164 0.36 -3.53 3.47
CA GLY A 164 0.21 -4.26 2.22
C GLY A 164 1.42 -5.18 2.04
N ILE A 165 1.18 -6.47 1.83
CA ILE A 165 2.22 -7.51 1.75
C ILE A 165 2.04 -8.30 0.46
N LEU A 166 3.10 -8.41 -0.32
CA LEU A 166 3.23 -9.31 -1.46
C LEU A 166 4.35 -10.31 -1.17
N ARG A 167 4.11 -11.59 -1.44
CA ARG A 167 5.12 -12.64 -1.35
C ARG A 167 5.04 -13.54 -2.58
N ASN A 168 6.19 -13.83 -3.17
CA ASN A 168 6.30 -14.86 -4.20
C ASN A 168 6.58 -16.19 -3.50
N THR A 169 5.63 -17.12 -3.61
CA THR A 169 5.68 -18.44 -2.99
C THR A 169 5.67 -19.55 -4.04
N ASN A 170 5.96 -20.78 -3.65
CA ASN A 170 5.85 -21.93 -4.55
C ASN A 170 4.41 -22.18 -5.03
N ALA A 171 3.41 -21.70 -4.30
CA ALA A 171 1.99 -21.81 -4.65
C ALA A 171 1.48 -20.64 -5.50
N GLY A 172 2.30 -19.61 -5.73
CA GLY A 172 1.94 -18.40 -6.45
C GLY A 172 2.17 -17.13 -5.63
N ILE A 173 1.58 -16.03 -6.08
CA ILE A 173 1.69 -14.74 -5.43
C ILE A 173 0.65 -14.61 -4.33
N GLU A 174 1.10 -14.38 -3.10
CA GLU A 174 0.24 -13.95 -2.00
C GLU A 174 0.15 -12.42 -1.99
N ALA A 175 -1.08 -11.90 -1.87
CA ALA A 175 -1.36 -10.48 -1.73
C ALA A 175 -2.31 -10.25 -0.56
N ARG A 176 -1.87 -9.49 0.45
CA ARG A 176 -2.63 -9.26 1.69
C ARG A 176 -2.50 -7.83 2.17
N VAL A 177 -3.59 -7.30 2.71
CA VAL A 177 -3.64 -6.06 3.48
C VAL A 177 -4.25 -6.39 4.83
N HIS A 178 -3.49 -6.22 5.90
CA HIS A 178 -3.99 -6.50 7.25
C HIS A 178 -3.11 -5.88 8.34
N PRO A 179 -3.60 -5.76 9.60
CA PRO A 179 -2.78 -5.47 10.76
C PRO A 179 -1.71 -6.56 10.93
N THR A 180 -0.47 -6.15 11.12
CA THR A 180 0.70 -7.03 11.14
C THR A 180 1.59 -6.70 12.32
N LEU A 181 2.05 -7.72 13.05
CA LEU A 181 3.09 -7.60 14.07
C LEU A 181 4.45 -7.40 13.40
N VAL A 182 5.04 -6.23 13.59
CA VAL A 182 6.36 -5.85 13.05
C VAL A 182 7.35 -5.77 14.20
N PRO A 183 8.46 -6.55 14.17
CA PRO A 183 9.49 -6.47 15.19
C PRO A 183 9.99 -5.03 15.38
N ARG A 184 10.16 -4.58 16.62
CA ARG A 184 10.67 -3.23 16.92
C ARG A 184 12.08 -2.97 16.39
N SER A 185 12.83 -4.02 16.05
CA SER A 185 14.14 -3.91 15.42
C SER A 185 14.09 -3.55 13.94
N GLU A 186 12.93 -3.66 13.29
CA GLU A 186 12.78 -3.36 11.87
C GLU A 186 12.43 -1.90 11.62
N LEU A 187 12.96 -1.33 10.52
CA LEU A 187 12.70 0.08 10.14
C LEU A 187 11.21 0.37 9.96
N MET A 188 10.45 -0.58 9.43
CA MET A 188 9.02 -0.43 9.19
C MET A 188 8.24 -0.16 10.49
N ALA A 189 8.69 -0.69 11.63
CA ALA A 189 8.09 -0.44 12.94
C ALA A 189 8.18 1.03 13.37
N HIS A 190 9.15 1.77 12.86
CA HIS A 190 9.42 3.18 13.23
C HIS A 190 8.80 4.21 12.28
N VAL A 191 8.08 3.75 11.26
CA VAL A 191 7.34 4.63 10.37
C VAL A 191 6.03 5.02 11.05
N ASN A 192 5.96 6.22 11.63
CA ASN A 192 4.83 6.69 12.44
C ASN A 192 4.05 7.81 11.75
N GLY A 193 2.90 8.19 12.34
CA GLY A 193 2.04 9.25 11.84
C GLY A 193 1.50 8.93 10.44
N VAL A 194 1.39 9.95 9.59
CA VAL A 194 0.83 9.82 8.23
C VAL A 194 1.86 9.35 7.18
N LEU A 195 3.06 8.94 7.61
CA LEU A 195 4.13 8.56 6.70
C LEU A 195 3.82 7.24 5.99
N ASN A 196 4.29 7.15 4.75
CA ASN A 196 4.31 5.91 3.97
C ASN A 196 5.75 5.37 3.89
N ALA A 197 5.87 4.06 3.72
CA ALA A 197 7.13 3.38 3.45
C ALA A 197 6.87 2.13 2.60
N VAL A 198 7.80 1.81 1.71
CA VAL A 198 7.75 0.59 0.92
C VAL A 198 9.10 -0.10 0.96
N GLN A 199 9.11 -1.35 1.37
CA GLN A 199 10.27 -2.24 1.36
C GLN A 199 10.12 -3.23 0.20
N VAL A 200 11.16 -3.33 -0.62
CA VAL A 200 11.20 -4.26 -1.75
C VAL A 200 12.31 -5.27 -1.52
N CYS A 201 11.96 -6.56 -1.57
CA CYS A 201 12.90 -7.66 -1.41
C CYS A 201 13.16 -8.32 -2.76
N LEU A 202 14.43 -8.43 -3.12
CA LEU A 202 14.89 -9.00 -4.38
C LEU A 202 15.51 -10.38 -4.16
N LEU A 203 15.43 -11.27 -5.15
CA LEU A 203 16.07 -12.60 -5.08
C LEU A 203 17.59 -12.53 -5.14
N TYR A 204 18.15 -11.47 -5.71
CA TYR A 204 19.58 -11.26 -5.86
C TYR A 204 20.04 -10.04 -5.05
N THR A 205 20.00 -10.18 -3.73
CA THR A 205 20.64 -9.23 -2.79
C THR A 205 21.98 -9.73 -2.29
N SER A 206 22.64 -10.66 -3.02
CA SER A 206 24.02 -11.04 -2.69
C SER A 206 24.89 -9.80 -2.86
N PRO A 207 25.74 -9.46 -1.86
CA PRO A 207 26.72 -8.41 -2.03
C PRO A 207 27.54 -8.71 -3.28
N SER A 208 27.78 -7.69 -4.08
CA SER A 208 28.68 -7.80 -5.24
C SER A 208 30.01 -8.40 -4.77
N PRO A 209 30.72 -9.20 -5.58
CA PRO A 209 32.10 -9.62 -5.24
C PRO A 209 33.02 -8.45 -4.86
N ARG A 210 32.65 -7.22 -5.24
CA ARG A 210 33.36 -5.98 -4.86
C ARG A 210 33.06 -5.52 -3.42
N ASP A 211 31.98 -5.99 -2.81
CA ASP A 211 31.55 -5.60 -1.46
C ASP A 211 32.07 -6.58 -0.38
N ARG A 212 32.93 -7.50 -0.75
CA ARG A 212 33.56 -8.53 0.15
C ARG A 212 34.91 -8.14 0.69
N HIS A 213 35.21 -6.86 0.77
CA HIS A 213 36.49 -6.39 1.35
C HIS A 213 36.28 -5.63 2.63
#